data_a2208e20bed70b8722aefcd03b06bc16
#
_entry.id   a2208e20bed70b8722aefcd03b06bc16
#
_cell.length_a   1.000
_cell.length_b   1.000
_cell.length_c   1.000
_cell.angle_alpha   90.00
_cell.angle_beta   90.00
_cell.angle_gamma   90.00
#
_symmetry.space_group_name_H-M   'P 1'
#
loop_
_entity.id
_entity.type
_entity.pdbx_description
1 polymer ?
#
loop_
_entity_poly.entity_id
_entity_poly.type
_entity_poly.pdbx_seq_one_letter_code
_entity_poly.pdbx_strand_id
1 'polypeptide(L)'
;MGQQGTLTRLWAKRGSRPAAPRDCRYSWAYIFGAVCPARGVGAALVLPYANTKSMNLHLAEISRCVAAGSHAVVTLDGAGWHKPGDKLKVPANISLLPLPPYSPELNPTENIWQYLRQNQLANRIFENYEAIVEACCDAWNRLVAQPERITSISTRAWAQTVNV
;
A
#
# COMPACT_ATOMS: atom_id res chain seq x y z
N MET A 1 -5.24 3.47 7.53
CA MET A 1 -5.53 2.56 8.65
C MET A 1 -5.77 3.38 9.89
N GLY A 2 -6.74 3.01 10.75
CA GLY A 2 -7.08 3.80 11.93
C GLY A 2 -7.59 2.94 13.07
N GLN A 3 -7.83 3.59 14.22
CA GLN A 3 -8.43 2.93 15.39
C GLN A 3 -9.82 2.40 15.06
N GLN A 4 -10.60 3.12 14.26
CA GLN A 4 -11.86 2.62 13.72
C GLN A 4 -11.57 1.50 12.70
N GLY A 5 -11.39 0.28 13.22
CA GLY A 5 -10.95 -0.88 12.47
C GLY A 5 -11.98 -1.42 11.49
N THR A 6 -11.52 -2.17 10.50
CA THR A 6 -12.37 -2.92 9.58
C THR A 6 -12.61 -4.31 10.16
N LEU A 7 -13.88 -4.70 10.27
CA LEU A 7 -14.25 -6.07 10.62
C LEU A 7 -14.19 -6.94 9.38
N THR A 8 -13.55 -8.12 9.49
CA THR A 8 -13.52 -9.12 8.43
C THR A 8 -14.11 -10.44 8.94
N ARG A 9 -14.48 -11.31 8.00
CA ARG A 9 -14.96 -12.65 8.32
C ARG A 9 -13.81 -13.48 8.89
N LEU A 10 -14.14 -14.27 9.92
CA LEU A 10 -13.22 -15.22 10.54
C LEU A 10 -13.71 -16.64 10.29
N TRP A 11 -12.79 -17.58 10.17
CA TRP A 11 -13.11 -18.98 10.30
C TRP A 11 -13.43 -19.30 11.76
N ALA A 12 -14.60 -19.89 12.00
CA ALA A 12 -15.06 -20.23 13.33
C ALA A 12 -15.86 -21.55 13.31
N LYS A 13 -16.04 -22.16 14.48
CA LYS A 13 -16.88 -23.37 14.61
C LYS A 13 -18.28 -23.09 14.07
N ARG A 14 -18.84 -24.01 13.31
CA ARG A 14 -20.21 -23.90 12.76
C ARG A 14 -21.21 -23.64 13.88
N GLY A 15 -22.07 -22.65 13.70
CA GLY A 15 -23.06 -22.21 14.70
C GLY A 15 -22.54 -21.23 15.76
N SER A 16 -21.23 -20.91 15.77
CA SER A 16 -20.69 -19.88 16.65
C SER A 16 -20.77 -18.50 16.01
N ARG A 17 -20.85 -17.45 16.86
CA ARG A 17 -20.72 -16.04 16.46
C ARG A 17 -19.53 -15.45 17.21
N PRO A 18 -18.30 -15.50 16.65
CA PRO A 18 -17.16 -14.92 17.33
C PRO A 18 -17.37 -13.41 17.47
N ALA A 19 -17.14 -12.90 18.68
CA ALA A 19 -17.15 -11.47 18.94
C ALA A 19 -15.85 -10.85 18.39
N ALA A 20 -15.96 -9.73 17.69
CA ALA A 20 -14.82 -8.92 17.30
C ALA A 20 -14.86 -7.58 18.04
N PRO A 21 -13.73 -7.12 18.60
CA PRO A 21 -13.67 -5.83 19.25
C PRO A 21 -13.89 -4.72 18.21
N ARG A 22 -14.60 -3.66 18.59
CA ARG A 22 -14.83 -2.47 17.79
C ARG A 22 -14.31 -1.26 18.52
N ASP A 23 -13.42 -0.52 17.89
CA ASP A 23 -12.93 0.76 18.38
C ASP A 23 -13.69 1.90 17.69
N CYS A 24 -14.08 2.92 18.45
CA CYS A 24 -14.79 4.11 17.95
C CYS A 24 -13.90 5.35 17.91
N ARG A 25 -12.60 5.25 18.25
CA ARG A 25 -11.65 6.37 18.24
C ARG A 25 -11.21 6.69 16.81
N TYR A 26 -10.63 7.91 16.59
CA TYR A 26 -10.43 8.47 15.25
C TYR A 26 -8.98 8.75 14.86
N SER A 27 -7.98 8.13 15.51
CA SER A 27 -6.60 8.26 15.06
C SER A 27 -6.35 7.44 13.78
N TRP A 28 -5.69 8.05 12.79
CA TRP A 28 -5.44 7.43 11.48
C TRP A 28 -3.99 7.56 11.07
N ALA A 29 -3.43 6.51 10.50
CA ALA A 29 -2.17 6.51 9.77
C ALA A 29 -2.39 6.07 8.32
N TYR A 30 -1.59 6.61 7.41
CA TYR A 30 -1.68 6.32 5.97
C TYR A 30 -0.45 5.52 5.55
N ILE A 31 -0.66 4.37 4.94
CA ILE A 31 0.40 3.59 4.32
C ILE A 31 0.51 4.03 2.87
N PHE A 32 1.64 4.65 2.53
CA PHE A 32 2.05 4.87 1.15
C PHE A 32 2.89 3.67 0.74
N GLY A 33 2.48 2.92 -0.26
CA GLY A 33 3.19 1.72 -0.69
C GLY A 33 3.21 1.58 -2.20
N ALA A 34 4.33 1.10 -2.70
CA ALA A 34 4.52 0.71 -4.08
C ALA A 34 5.15 -0.68 -4.12
N VAL A 35 4.77 -1.47 -5.11
CA VAL A 35 5.31 -2.81 -5.33
C VAL A 35 5.78 -2.97 -6.77
N CYS A 36 6.82 -3.76 -6.96
CA CYS A 36 7.25 -4.23 -8.28
C CYS A 36 6.92 -5.73 -8.39
N PRO A 37 5.81 -6.11 -9.05
CA PRO A 37 5.37 -7.51 -9.13
C PRO A 37 6.41 -8.43 -9.75
N ALA A 38 7.12 -7.96 -10.78
CA ALA A 38 8.13 -8.75 -11.49
C ALA A 38 9.35 -9.12 -10.62
N ARG A 39 9.65 -8.30 -9.60
CA ARG A 39 10.78 -8.51 -8.70
C ARG A 39 10.35 -9.00 -7.30
N GLY A 40 9.07 -9.00 -7.00
CA GLY A 40 8.55 -9.32 -5.67
C GLY A 40 9.03 -8.39 -4.56
N VAL A 41 9.32 -7.12 -4.88
CA VAL A 41 9.82 -6.12 -3.93
C VAL A 41 8.84 -4.98 -3.76
N GLY A 42 8.96 -4.24 -2.66
CA GLY A 42 8.14 -3.07 -2.39
C GLY A 42 8.81 -2.06 -1.48
N ALA A 43 8.35 -0.81 -1.58
CA ALA A 43 8.75 0.29 -0.72
C ALA A 43 7.52 0.92 -0.07
N ALA A 44 7.56 1.23 1.22
CA ALA A 44 6.47 1.93 1.87
C ALA A 44 6.92 2.90 2.96
N LEU A 45 6.02 3.84 3.25
CA LEU A 45 6.10 4.74 4.39
C LEU A 45 4.75 4.77 5.10
N VAL A 46 4.77 4.83 6.43
CA VAL A 46 3.58 5.06 7.24
C VAL A 46 3.61 6.51 7.71
N LEU A 47 2.64 7.30 7.30
CA LEU A 47 2.64 8.75 7.46
C LEU A 47 1.31 9.25 8.07
N PRO A 48 1.33 10.39 8.79
CA PRO A 48 0.13 10.92 9.45
C PRO A 48 -0.87 11.57 8.49
N TYR A 49 -0.44 11.97 7.29
CA TYR A 49 -1.30 12.68 6.34
C TYR A 49 -1.16 12.14 4.92
N ALA A 50 -2.29 12.10 4.18
CA ALA A 50 -2.32 11.83 2.75
C ALA A 50 -2.35 13.16 1.98
N ASN A 51 -1.16 13.63 1.57
CA ASN A 51 -0.97 14.89 0.86
C ASN A 51 0.26 14.84 -0.06
N THR A 52 0.50 15.89 -0.83
CA THR A 52 1.64 15.99 -1.77
C THR A 52 3.00 15.91 -1.07
N LYS A 53 3.12 16.43 0.18
CA LYS A 53 4.37 16.32 0.94
C LYS A 53 4.69 14.85 1.26
N SER A 54 3.68 14.10 1.70
CA SER A 54 3.80 12.66 1.96
C SER A 54 4.13 11.88 0.68
N MET A 55 3.50 12.26 -0.45
CA MET A 55 3.81 11.65 -1.74
C MET A 55 5.26 11.93 -2.18
N ASN A 56 5.78 13.12 -1.95
CA ASN A 56 7.18 13.44 -2.25
C ASN A 56 8.15 12.57 -1.44
N LEU A 57 7.87 12.33 -0.17
CA LEU A 57 8.66 11.43 0.67
C LEU A 57 8.61 9.99 0.13
N HIS A 58 7.42 9.54 -0.27
CA HIS A 58 7.25 8.21 -0.81
C HIS A 58 7.97 8.02 -2.16
N LEU A 59 7.88 8.98 -3.07
CA LEU A 59 8.63 8.94 -4.34
C LEU A 59 10.15 8.93 -4.11
N ALA A 60 10.64 9.69 -3.13
CA ALA A 60 12.05 9.66 -2.74
C ALA A 60 12.47 8.29 -2.19
N GLU A 61 11.58 7.61 -1.43
CA GLU A 61 11.82 6.25 -0.93
C GLU A 61 11.87 5.24 -2.07
N ILE A 62 10.88 5.29 -2.99
CA ILE A 62 10.88 4.43 -4.19
C ILE A 62 12.18 4.64 -4.99
N SER A 63 12.59 5.90 -5.20
CA SER A 63 13.80 6.24 -5.95
C SER A 63 15.06 5.59 -5.37
N ARG A 64 15.17 5.51 -4.04
CA ARG A 64 16.29 4.83 -3.35
C ARG A 64 16.28 3.31 -3.53
N CYS A 65 15.09 2.73 -3.73
CA CYS A 65 14.93 1.29 -3.95
C CYS A 65 15.13 0.87 -5.40
N VAL A 66 15.18 1.81 -6.34
CA VAL A 66 15.45 1.55 -7.76
C VAL A 66 16.94 1.24 -7.92
N ALA A 67 17.25 0.13 -8.60
CA ALA A 67 18.64 -0.26 -8.85
C ALA A 67 19.42 0.81 -9.63
N ALA A 68 20.69 0.94 -9.35
CA ALA A 68 21.57 1.88 -10.07
C ALA A 68 21.51 1.64 -11.59
N GLY A 69 21.38 2.70 -12.36
CA GLY A 69 21.25 2.65 -13.82
C GLY A 69 19.87 2.20 -14.33
N SER A 70 18.92 1.92 -13.44
CA SER A 70 17.55 1.56 -13.80
C SER A 70 16.59 2.76 -13.68
N HIS A 71 15.44 2.66 -14.35
CA HIS A 71 14.37 3.64 -14.29
C HIS A 71 13.05 2.97 -13.93
N ALA A 72 12.31 3.54 -12.97
CA ALA A 72 11.02 3.01 -12.56
C ALA A 72 9.86 3.76 -13.24
N VAL A 73 8.90 3.01 -13.78
CA VAL A 73 7.60 3.54 -14.16
C VAL A 73 6.63 3.23 -13.03
N VAL A 74 6.15 4.27 -12.35
CA VAL A 74 5.23 4.15 -11.22
C VAL A 74 3.81 4.44 -11.70
N THR A 75 2.98 3.40 -11.72
CA THR A 75 1.54 3.56 -11.98
C THR A 75 0.84 4.06 -10.73
N LEU A 76 -0.08 5.00 -10.87
CA LEU A 76 -0.80 5.61 -9.76
C LEU A 76 -2.23 5.99 -10.16
N ASP A 77 -3.12 6.03 -9.19
CA ASP A 77 -4.50 6.46 -9.38
C ASP A 77 -4.62 7.99 -9.52
N GLY A 78 -5.84 8.45 -9.78
CA GLY A 78 -6.16 9.87 -9.98
C GLY A 78 -6.32 10.69 -8.69
N ALA A 79 -5.78 10.27 -7.55
CA ALA A 79 -5.87 11.04 -6.31
C ALA A 79 -5.28 12.44 -6.48
N GLY A 80 -5.89 13.44 -5.81
CA GLY A 80 -5.54 14.85 -6.01
C GLY A 80 -4.07 15.19 -5.71
N TRP A 81 -3.45 14.47 -4.78
CA TRP A 81 -2.03 14.62 -4.41
C TRP A 81 -1.05 13.89 -5.34
N HIS A 82 -1.55 13.12 -6.31
CA HIS A 82 -0.78 12.45 -7.36
C HIS A 82 -0.64 13.31 -8.61
N LYS A 83 -1.39 14.42 -8.72
CA LYS A 83 -1.39 15.23 -9.93
C LYS A 83 -0.05 15.97 -10.09
N PRO A 84 0.60 15.86 -11.26
CA PRO A 84 1.76 16.67 -11.58
C PRO A 84 1.46 18.17 -11.40
N GLY A 85 2.39 18.89 -10.84
CA GLY A 85 2.32 20.32 -10.62
C GLY A 85 3.56 20.78 -9.85
N ASP A 86 3.74 22.08 -9.64
CA ASP A 86 4.94 22.66 -9.03
C ASP A 86 5.31 22.11 -7.64
N LYS A 87 4.35 21.47 -6.97
CA LYS A 87 4.54 20.92 -5.62
C LYS A 87 4.96 19.46 -5.60
N LEU A 88 4.73 18.70 -6.68
CA LEU A 88 5.10 17.29 -6.76
C LEU A 88 6.51 17.14 -7.32
N LYS A 89 7.41 16.63 -6.49
CA LYS A 89 8.82 16.41 -6.83
C LYS A 89 9.02 14.97 -7.28
N VAL A 90 9.20 14.76 -8.58
CA VAL A 90 9.46 13.43 -9.15
C VAL A 90 10.95 13.25 -9.33
N PRO A 91 11.58 12.23 -8.70
CA PRO A 91 13.00 11.91 -8.90
C PRO A 91 13.33 11.58 -10.36
N ALA A 92 14.57 11.87 -10.79
CA ALA A 92 15.00 11.70 -12.19
C ALA A 92 14.94 10.24 -12.70
N ASN A 93 15.01 9.26 -11.80
CA ASN A 93 14.91 7.84 -12.11
C ASN A 93 13.49 7.27 -11.99
N ILE A 94 12.46 8.15 -11.97
CA ILE A 94 11.05 7.77 -11.91
C ILE A 94 10.26 8.49 -12.99
N SER A 95 9.38 7.77 -13.68
CA SER A 95 8.29 8.32 -14.49
C SER A 95 6.95 7.93 -13.88
N LEU A 96 6.02 8.89 -13.80
CA LEU A 96 4.66 8.64 -13.32
C LEU A 96 3.74 8.29 -14.50
N LEU A 97 2.98 7.22 -14.35
CA LEU A 97 1.96 6.79 -15.31
C LEU A 97 0.59 6.79 -14.62
N PRO A 98 -0.21 7.85 -14.79
CA PRO A 98 -1.56 7.89 -14.23
C PRO A 98 -2.45 6.82 -14.86
N LEU A 99 -3.15 6.07 -14.01
CA LEU A 99 -4.18 5.13 -14.45
C LEU A 99 -5.45 5.87 -14.85
N PRO A 100 -6.29 5.30 -15.74
CA PRO A 100 -7.59 5.85 -16.05
C PRO A 100 -8.44 6.09 -14.80
N PRO A 101 -9.28 7.10 -14.78
CA PRO A 101 -10.21 7.33 -13.68
C PRO A 101 -11.14 6.12 -13.47
N TYR A 102 -11.51 5.87 -12.22
CA TYR A 102 -12.45 4.80 -11.84
C TYR A 102 -12.06 3.39 -12.28
N SER A 103 -10.76 3.10 -12.38
CA SER A 103 -10.23 1.79 -12.80
C SER A 103 -9.38 1.14 -11.70
N PRO A 104 -9.93 0.82 -10.51
CA PRO A 104 -9.18 0.23 -9.41
C PRO A 104 -8.66 -1.18 -9.77
N GLU A 105 -9.32 -1.89 -10.68
CA GLU A 105 -8.90 -3.19 -11.19
C GLU A 105 -7.56 -3.14 -11.92
N LEU A 106 -7.19 -1.99 -12.45
CA LEU A 106 -5.89 -1.76 -13.08
C LEU A 106 -4.79 -1.47 -12.05
N ASN A 107 -5.14 -1.10 -10.82
CA ASN A 107 -4.16 -0.80 -9.78
C ASN A 107 -3.76 -2.07 -9.00
N PRO A 108 -2.56 -2.63 -9.24
CA PRO A 108 -2.14 -3.84 -8.53
C PRO A 108 -2.04 -3.65 -7.01
N THR A 109 -1.83 -2.42 -6.55
CA THR A 109 -1.69 -2.10 -5.13
C THR A 109 -2.99 -2.30 -4.35
N GLU A 110 -4.16 -2.25 -5.01
CA GLU A 110 -5.44 -2.53 -4.34
C GLU A 110 -5.50 -3.94 -3.74
N ASN A 111 -4.95 -4.94 -4.41
CA ASN A 111 -4.86 -6.30 -3.87
C ASN A 111 -3.90 -6.37 -2.67
N ILE A 112 -2.83 -5.59 -2.68
CA ILE A 112 -1.91 -5.46 -1.54
C ILE A 112 -2.67 -4.89 -0.33
N TRP A 113 -3.44 -3.81 -0.52
CA TRP A 113 -4.24 -3.23 0.55
C TRP A 113 -5.30 -4.19 1.08
N GLN A 114 -5.95 -4.94 0.19
CA GLN A 114 -6.91 -5.96 0.60
C GLN A 114 -6.23 -7.07 1.42
N TYR A 115 -5.10 -7.57 0.96
CA TYR A 115 -4.32 -8.59 1.67
C TYR A 115 -3.90 -8.12 3.07
N LEU A 116 -3.31 -6.93 3.19
CA LEU A 116 -2.88 -6.39 4.47
C LEU A 116 -4.05 -6.18 5.42
N ARG A 117 -5.16 -5.62 4.93
CA ARG A 117 -6.36 -5.43 5.75
C ARG A 117 -6.92 -6.76 6.26
N GLN A 118 -7.08 -7.75 5.38
CA GLN A 118 -7.73 -9.00 5.74
C GLN A 118 -6.87 -9.90 6.63
N ASN A 119 -5.56 -9.91 6.44
CA ASN A 119 -4.69 -10.89 7.08
C ASN A 119 -3.86 -10.33 8.23
N GLN A 120 -3.64 -9.01 8.29
CA GLN A 120 -2.68 -8.42 9.23
C GLN A 120 -3.30 -7.34 10.13
N LEU A 121 -4.24 -6.55 9.61
CA LEU A 121 -4.69 -5.30 10.21
C LEU A 121 -6.17 -5.28 10.63
N ALA A 122 -6.98 -6.26 10.21
CA ALA A 122 -8.37 -6.35 10.60
C ALA A 122 -8.56 -6.95 12.00
N ASN A 123 -9.74 -6.71 12.59
CA ASN A 123 -10.16 -7.26 13.87
C ASN A 123 -9.19 -6.93 15.03
N ARG A 124 -8.57 -5.75 15.00
CA ARG A 124 -7.61 -5.28 16.02
C ARG A 124 -8.11 -3.97 16.65
N ILE A 125 -7.78 -3.80 17.93
CA ILE A 125 -7.86 -2.52 18.63
C ILE A 125 -6.44 -1.98 18.78
N PHE A 126 -6.26 -0.70 18.51
CA PHE A 126 -4.98 -0.02 18.68
C PHE A 126 -5.07 0.95 19.85
N GLU A 127 -4.22 0.82 20.84
CA GLU A 127 -4.25 1.64 22.05
C GLU A 127 -4.03 3.13 21.75
N ASN A 128 -3.09 3.44 20.84
CA ASN A 128 -2.68 4.79 20.47
C ASN A 128 -2.25 4.83 19.00
N TYR A 129 -1.79 6.00 18.55
CA TYR A 129 -1.32 6.23 17.18
C TYR A 129 -0.06 5.41 16.88
N GLU A 130 0.86 5.32 17.81
CA GLU A 130 2.12 4.59 17.69
C GLU A 130 1.86 3.11 17.44
N ALA A 131 0.89 2.51 18.14
CA ALA A 131 0.47 1.12 17.92
C ALA A 131 -0.11 0.90 16.51
N ILE A 132 -0.78 1.91 15.91
CA ILE A 132 -1.23 1.84 14.52
C ILE A 132 -0.03 1.83 13.57
N VAL A 133 0.93 2.75 13.79
CA VAL A 133 2.13 2.86 12.95
C VAL A 133 2.94 1.57 13.01
N GLU A 134 3.20 1.05 14.20
CA GLU A 134 3.94 -0.19 14.42
C GLU A 134 3.26 -1.38 13.70
N ALA A 135 1.95 -1.54 13.89
CA ALA A 135 1.20 -2.61 13.23
C ALA A 135 1.23 -2.49 11.70
N CYS A 136 1.19 -1.26 11.16
CA CYS A 136 1.30 -1.02 9.72
C CYS A 136 2.70 -1.37 9.19
N CYS A 137 3.75 -0.98 9.91
CA CYS A 137 5.14 -1.31 9.58
C CYS A 137 5.37 -2.83 9.63
N ASP A 138 4.92 -3.49 10.67
CA ASP A 138 5.02 -4.94 10.82
C ASP A 138 4.29 -5.68 9.70
N ALA A 139 3.06 -5.26 9.39
CA ALA A 139 2.28 -5.86 8.32
C ALA A 139 2.99 -5.73 6.97
N TRP A 140 3.55 -4.56 6.68
CA TRP A 140 4.33 -4.33 5.46
C TRP A 140 5.61 -5.16 5.44
N ASN A 141 6.37 -5.18 6.52
CA ASN A 141 7.62 -5.93 6.63
C ASN A 141 7.40 -7.44 6.44
N ARG A 142 6.31 -7.98 7.00
CA ARG A 142 5.92 -9.39 6.76
C ARG A 142 5.54 -9.66 5.30
N LEU A 143 4.94 -8.70 4.62
CA LEU A 143 4.62 -8.84 3.20
C LEU A 143 5.89 -8.84 2.35
N VAL A 144 6.80 -7.87 2.55
CA VAL A 144 8.02 -7.76 1.73
C VAL A 144 9.02 -8.89 2.00
N ALA A 145 8.91 -9.57 3.14
CA ALA A 145 9.62 -10.81 3.42
C ALA A 145 9.12 -12.02 2.59
N GLN A 146 8.06 -11.85 1.78
CA GLN A 146 7.45 -12.88 0.94
C GLN A 146 7.36 -12.41 -0.53
N PRO A 147 8.48 -12.37 -1.28
CA PRO A 147 8.53 -11.87 -2.67
C PRO A 147 7.52 -12.54 -3.59
N GLU A 148 7.39 -13.87 -3.48
CA GLU A 148 6.43 -14.66 -4.24
C GLU A 148 4.97 -14.28 -3.96
N ARG A 149 4.69 -13.83 -2.74
CA ARG A 149 3.35 -13.33 -2.37
C ARG A 149 3.05 -12.02 -3.08
N ILE A 150 3.99 -11.08 -3.06
CA ILE A 150 3.85 -9.81 -3.79
C ILE A 150 3.59 -10.10 -5.26
N THR A 151 4.43 -10.91 -5.90
CA THR A 151 4.25 -11.31 -7.30
C THR A 151 2.87 -11.91 -7.55
N SER A 152 2.47 -12.89 -6.74
CA SER A 152 1.21 -13.62 -6.91
C SER A 152 -0.03 -12.72 -6.85
N ILE A 153 -0.10 -11.79 -5.88
CA ILE A 153 -1.31 -10.99 -5.66
C ILE A 153 -1.33 -9.67 -6.45
N SER A 154 -0.18 -9.18 -6.91
CA SER A 154 -0.09 -7.89 -7.61
C SER A 154 0.21 -7.99 -9.11
N THR A 155 0.53 -9.17 -9.65
CA THR A 155 0.73 -9.32 -11.09
C THR A 155 -0.56 -9.04 -11.87
N ARG A 156 -0.44 -8.27 -12.94
CA ARG A 156 -1.51 -7.99 -13.91
C ARG A 156 -1.01 -8.25 -15.31
N ALA A 157 -1.85 -8.89 -16.15
CA ALA A 157 -1.47 -9.23 -17.51
C ALA A 157 -1.06 -7.99 -18.33
N TRP A 158 -1.75 -6.88 -18.17
CA TRP A 158 -1.47 -5.63 -18.87
C TRP A 158 -0.17 -4.95 -18.42
N ALA A 159 0.28 -5.21 -17.18
CA ALA A 159 1.49 -4.62 -16.60
C ALA A 159 2.73 -5.52 -16.74
N GLN A 160 2.57 -6.68 -17.38
CA GLN A 160 3.71 -7.50 -17.74
C GLN A 160 4.44 -6.81 -18.89
N THR A 161 5.63 -6.31 -18.61
CA THR A 161 6.48 -5.67 -19.62
C THR A 161 6.68 -6.64 -20.77
N VAL A 162 6.31 -6.22 -21.95
CA VAL A 162 6.78 -6.85 -23.15
C VAL A 162 8.28 -6.59 -23.19
N ASN A 163 9.10 -7.63 -22.92
CA ASN A 163 10.51 -7.54 -23.22
C ASN A 163 10.63 -7.40 -24.74
N VAL A 164 10.85 -6.18 -25.21
CA VAL A 164 11.21 -5.86 -26.58
C VAL A 164 12.71 -5.93 -26.68
#